data_28308289464167f5ae0d36020ff4b581
#
_entry.id   28308289464167f5ae0d36020ff4b581
#
_cell.length_a   1.000
_cell.length_b   1.000
_cell.length_c   1.000
_cell.angle_alpha   90.00
_cell.angle_beta   90.00
_cell.angle_gamma   90.00
#
_symmetry.space_group_name_H-M   'P 1'
#
loop_
_entity.id
_entity.type
_entity.pdbx_description
1 polymer ?
#
loop_
_entity_poly.entity_id
_entity_poly.type
_entity_poly.pdbx_seq_one_letter_code
_entity_poly.pdbx_strand_id
1 'polypeptide(L)'
;MTLDKKATLLDVKIYQASGDVGIDSHAFIMANGVKYDYIGSKQLPKGVFVKVPECGYVAATLRFKPMPESTTEFDFRETADNSGWNIYGVRLDGKRPQANIPQHLLQQALDKNSKLPSTDLNLGKTVVAVRLLGYKPEYKTTLDIIADNWFSPYRMPYEHDSISVDGTCQVSANAILPTVATIRVNRTEIPFLAVPNDTTTVTIDLPTLTLAATHLFANDANVKNYVWFEGKHAAIDTELQSVKTKIDVFGVTSFDDICGMTPLQYRDYVQQSYERLLTAINSNAAIGSATRTLAQSILSMNYASALFGFKNNISMAPMIAGKRGVPRADMSIDTVSYFKPLEKLAVLHSKNQRYYSYLRDFTSSLRRKYISADPLLDDIAVGKRLSRSFNRKRPLTEQQMAAAHDSIANDMVRELLFANNEDLKSQLASADNILAEVKKSANQNSTFSIIDIDPKMSAEQILPTITDRYKGKAVLIDLWNTWCMPCRAAMSAIRPLKEQMTDVVYVYIADASSPVGKWGEMIKAISGVHVRLTKEQADALAELYKFSGIPTYFVVNKEGKITYQKTSFPGVEKLKEQLMSAMQ
;
A
#
# COMPACT_ATOMS: atom_id res chain seq x y z
N MET A 1 10.99 -10.00 30.28
CA MET A 1 10.16 -8.88 30.79
C MET A 1 10.15 -8.90 32.30
N THR A 2 10.17 -7.73 32.95
CA THR A 2 10.16 -7.60 34.41
C THR A 2 9.01 -6.68 34.83
N LEU A 3 8.16 -7.14 35.74
CA LEU A 3 7.12 -6.35 36.38
C LEU A 3 7.65 -5.81 37.71
N ASP A 4 7.68 -4.51 37.88
CA ASP A 4 8.15 -3.81 39.08
C ASP A 4 7.08 -2.78 39.49
N LYS A 5 6.96 -2.50 40.78
CA LYS A 5 6.05 -1.47 41.33
C LYS A 5 6.29 -0.08 40.74
N LYS A 6 7.48 0.20 40.20
CA LYS A 6 7.85 1.49 39.60
C LYS A 6 7.72 1.55 38.08
N ALA A 7 7.84 0.42 37.37
CA ALA A 7 7.78 0.35 35.93
C ALA A 7 7.63 -1.09 35.44
N THR A 8 7.04 -1.26 34.28
CA THR A 8 7.11 -2.49 33.50
C THR A 8 8.28 -2.37 32.53
N LEU A 9 9.19 -3.35 32.54
CA LEU A 9 10.35 -3.40 31.66
C LEU A 9 10.19 -4.50 30.61
N LEU A 10 10.29 -4.14 29.34
CA LEU A 10 10.19 -5.06 28.20
C LEU A 10 11.53 -5.06 27.43
N ASP A 11 12.27 -6.15 27.51
CA ASP A 11 13.49 -6.32 26.74
C ASP A 11 13.15 -6.77 25.32
N VAL A 12 13.65 -6.05 24.34
CA VAL A 12 13.37 -6.27 22.92
C VAL A 12 14.63 -6.29 22.08
N LYS A 13 14.60 -7.02 20.98
CA LYS A 13 15.54 -6.89 19.86
C LYS A 13 14.76 -6.48 18.62
N ILE A 14 15.09 -5.33 18.06
CA ILE A 14 14.45 -4.80 16.87
C ILE A 14 15.41 -5.02 15.71
N TYR A 15 15.06 -5.93 14.81
CA TYR A 15 15.87 -6.30 13.65
C TYR A 15 15.52 -5.42 12.47
N GLN A 16 16.55 -4.87 11.82
CA GLN A 16 16.42 -4.14 10.57
C GLN A 16 17.76 -4.21 9.83
N ALA A 17 17.73 -4.50 8.53
CA ALA A 17 18.96 -4.74 7.76
C ALA A 17 19.85 -3.49 7.65
N SER A 18 19.24 -2.30 7.57
CA SER A 18 19.95 -1.01 7.48
C SER A 18 19.01 0.14 7.80
N GLY A 19 19.55 1.34 8.01
CA GLY A 19 18.76 2.55 8.28
C GLY A 19 18.61 2.85 9.75
N ASP A 20 17.54 3.55 10.11
CA ASP A 20 17.27 4.02 11.45
C ASP A 20 16.02 3.34 12.02
N VAL A 21 16.02 3.05 13.32
CA VAL A 21 14.93 2.42 14.04
C VAL A 21 14.58 3.25 15.28
N GLY A 22 13.30 3.32 15.59
CA GLY A 22 12.78 4.00 16.77
C GLY A 22 11.48 3.36 17.25
N ILE A 23 11.00 3.77 18.40
CA ILE A 23 9.66 3.43 18.92
C ILE A 23 8.83 4.70 18.98
N ASP A 24 7.59 4.60 18.50
CA ASP A 24 6.66 5.74 18.55
C ASP A 24 6.53 6.26 19.99
N SER A 25 6.52 7.57 20.12
CA SER A 25 6.43 8.23 21.42
C SER A 25 5.13 7.94 22.17
N HIS A 26 4.09 7.48 21.47
CA HIS A 26 2.77 7.13 22.00
C HIS A 26 2.55 5.62 22.14
N ALA A 27 3.61 4.82 21.97
CA ALA A 27 3.55 3.38 22.20
C ALA A 27 2.98 3.05 23.60
N PHE A 28 2.32 1.92 23.71
CA PHE A 28 1.70 1.50 24.96
C PHE A 28 1.55 -0.03 25.04
N ILE A 29 1.30 -0.51 26.23
CA ILE A 29 0.87 -1.87 26.50
C ILE A 29 -0.61 -1.83 26.92
N MET A 30 -1.40 -2.79 26.43
CA MET A 30 -2.76 -3.06 26.91
C MET A 30 -2.77 -4.36 27.69
N ALA A 31 -3.27 -4.35 28.92
CA ALA A 31 -3.48 -5.56 29.72
C ALA A 31 -4.78 -5.42 30.50
N ASN A 32 -5.65 -6.43 30.45
CA ASN A 32 -6.93 -6.45 31.13
C ASN A 32 -7.80 -5.19 30.87
N GLY A 33 -7.77 -4.65 29.63
CA GLY A 33 -8.49 -3.44 29.25
C GLY A 33 -7.87 -2.14 29.74
N VAL A 34 -6.72 -2.17 30.41
CA VAL A 34 -6.01 -1.00 30.92
C VAL A 34 -4.81 -0.66 30.04
N LYS A 35 -4.66 0.64 29.74
CA LYS A 35 -3.53 1.17 28.96
C LYS A 35 -2.36 1.58 29.86
N TYR A 36 -1.16 1.09 29.53
CA TYR A 36 0.10 1.42 30.20
C TYR A 36 1.03 2.12 29.21
N ASP A 37 1.16 3.44 29.34
CA ASP A 37 1.90 4.27 28.39
C ASP A 37 3.41 4.00 28.45
N TYR A 38 4.07 4.12 27.30
CA TYR A 38 5.51 4.10 27.15
C TYR A 38 6.16 5.30 27.85
N ILE A 39 7.12 5.03 28.72
CA ILE A 39 7.87 6.07 29.44
C ILE A 39 9.13 6.45 28.65
N GLY A 40 9.85 5.46 28.07
CA GLY A 40 11.08 5.66 27.32
C GLY A 40 12.03 4.47 27.37
N SER A 41 13.17 4.62 26.72
CA SER A 41 14.30 3.68 26.74
C SER A 41 15.62 4.45 26.68
N LYS A 42 16.68 3.91 27.26
CA LYS A 42 18.03 4.50 27.10
C LYS A 42 18.56 4.26 25.69
N GLN A 43 18.32 3.09 25.14
CA GLN A 43 18.81 2.66 23.83
C GLN A 43 17.98 3.21 22.66
N LEU A 44 16.69 3.44 22.91
CA LEU A 44 15.72 4.00 21.96
C LEU A 44 14.99 5.17 22.62
N PRO A 45 15.61 6.36 22.70
CA PRO A 45 14.98 7.52 23.33
C PRO A 45 13.66 7.87 22.63
N LYS A 46 12.71 8.35 23.41
CA LYS A 46 11.35 8.66 22.95
C LYS A 46 11.36 9.65 21.77
N GLY A 47 10.79 9.24 20.64
CA GLY A 47 10.72 10.06 19.42
C GLY A 47 12.06 10.26 18.70
N VAL A 48 13.10 9.49 19.03
CA VAL A 48 14.42 9.53 18.40
C VAL A 48 14.65 8.26 17.60
N PHE A 49 15.07 8.41 16.35
CA PHE A 49 15.53 7.31 15.52
C PHE A 49 17.03 7.07 15.73
N VAL A 50 17.41 5.82 15.93
CA VAL A 50 18.76 5.37 16.19
C VAL A 50 19.23 4.51 15.02
N LYS A 51 20.44 4.77 14.52
CA LYS A 51 21.02 4.00 13.44
C LYS A 51 21.23 2.54 13.86
N VAL A 52 20.79 1.61 13.02
CA VAL A 52 20.98 0.17 13.25
C VAL A 52 22.47 -0.17 13.10
N PRO A 53 23.09 -0.83 14.11
CA PRO A 53 24.47 -1.29 14.03
C PRO A 53 24.67 -2.35 12.94
N GLU A 54 25.94 -2.64 12.59
CA GLU A 54 26.30 -3.69 11.62
C GLU A 54 25.78 -5.09 11.98
N CYS A 55 25.52 -5.36 13.26
CA CYS A 55 24.91 -6.62 13.70
C CYS A 55 23.44 -6.78 13.28
N GLY A 56 22.83 -5.76 12.65
CA GLY A 56 21.50 -5.84 12.06
C GLY A 56 20.34 -5.77 13.07
N TYR A 57 20.59 -5.38 14.32
CA TYR A 57 19.51 -5.16 15.30
C TYR A 57 19.91 -4.14 16.39
N VAL A 58 18.89 -3.56 17.02
CA VAL A 58 19.04 -2.77 18.25
C VAL A 58 18.42 -3.55 19.41
N ALA A 59 19.20 -3.84 20.43
CA ALA A 59 18.71 -4.38 21.70
C ALA A 59 18.36 -3.22 22.65
N ALA A 60 17.16 -3.23 23.21
CA ALA A 60 16.66 -2.17 24.08
C ALA A 60 15.77 -2.70 25.19
N THR A 61 15.77 -2.00 26.34
CA THR A 61 14.78 -2.18 27.39
C THR A 61 13.77 -1.03 27.30
N LEU A 62 12.54 -1.34 26.90
CA LEU A 62 11.45 -0.39 26.86
C LEU A 62 10.79 -0.32 28.24
N ARG A 63 10.52 0.90 28.72
CA ARG A 63 9.89 1.16 30.01
C ARG A 63 8.46 1.67 29.82
N PHE A 64 7.52 1.05 30.52
CA PHE A 64 6.11 1.42 30.53
C PHE A 64 5.65 1.74 31.97
N LYS A 65 4.49 2.38 32.14
CA LYS A 65 3.83 2.49 33.44
C LYS A 65 3.70 1.10 34.08
N PRO A 66 3.76 1.01 35.41
CA PRO A 66 3.76 -0.29 36.10
C PRO A 66 2.42 -1.04 35.88
N MET A 67 2.52 -2.29 35.45
CA MET A 67 1.41 -3.23 35.37
C MET A 67 1.32 -4.09 36.64
N PRO A 68 0.15 -4.62 37.00
CA PRO A 68 -0.01 -5.55 38.11
C PRO A 68 0.87 -6.79 37.92
N GLU A 69 1.49 -7.26 39.00
CA GLU A 69 2.32 -8.50 39.00
C GLU A 69 1.51 -9.75 38.62
N SER A 70 0.19 -9.71 38.77
CA SER A 70 -0.74 -10.77 38.36
C SER A 70 -1.03 -10.81 36.86
N THR A 71 -0.48 -9.88 36.07
CA THR A 71 -0.66 -9.87 34.61
C THR A 71 -0.04 -11.12 33.99
N THR A 72 -0.79 -11.85 33.19
CA THR A 72 -0.35 -13.07 32.49
C THR A 72 -0.22 -12.90 30.99
N GLU A 73 -0.94 -11.90 30.43
CA GLU A 73 -0.99 -11.62 28.99
C GLU A 73 -1.14 -10.11 28.76
N PHE A 74 -0.56 -9.60 27.68
CA PHE A 74 -0.69 -8.20 27.29
C PHE A 74 -0.58 -8.06 25.77
N ASP A 75 -1.06 -6.93 25.22
CA ASP A 75 -0.82 -6.51 23.84
C ASP A 75 0.22 -5.39 23.83
N PHE A 76 1.26 -5.53 23.01
CA PHE A 76 2.15 -4.42 22.71
C PHE A 76 1.60 -3.64 21.51
N ARG A 77 1.44 -2.34 21.66
CA ARG A 77 0.93 -1.42 20.65
C ARG A 77 1.92 -0.29 20.44
N GLU A 78 2.61 -0.30 19.29
CA GLU A 78 3.46 0.84 18.91
C GLU A 78 2.58 2.02 18.49
N THR A 79 1.51 1.75 17.74
CA THR A 79 0.54 2.76 17.30
C THR A 79 -0.90 2.31 17.55
N ALA A 80 -1.79 3.27 17.71
CA ALA A 80 -3.21 2.98 17.89
C ALA A 80 -3.94 2.60 16.59
N ASP A 81 -3.38 2.97 15.42
CA ASP A 81 -3.97 2.81 14.09
C ASP A 81 -3.35 1.67 13.27
N ASN A 82 -2.56 0.79 13.88
CA ASN A 82 -1.84 -0.30 13.24
C ASN A 82 -0.81 0.11 12.17
N SER A 83 -0.39 1.37 12.13
CA SER A 83 0.69 1.82 11.24
C SER A 83 2.08 1.39 11.71
N GLY A 84 2.23 1.06 13.01
CA GLY A 84 3.44 0.56 13.64
C GLY A 84 3.40 -0.95 13.93
N TRP A 85 4.34 -1.42 14.73
CA TRP A 85 4.38 -2.81 15.20
C TRP A 85 3.39 -3.01 16.35
N ASN A 86 2.40 -3.84 16.10
CA ASN A 86 1.44 -4.26 17.12
C ASN A 86 1.53 -5.78 17.26
N ILE A 87 1.69 -6.28 18.49
CA ILE A 87 1.78 -7.70 18.81
C ILE A 87 0.70 -7.99 19.85
N TYR A 88 -0.22 -8.86 19.50
CA TYR A 88 -1.38 -9.18 20.34
C TYR A 88 -1.17 -10.47 21.13
N GLY A 89 -1.69 -10.51 22.35
CA GLY A 89 -1.72 -11.69 23.18
C GLY A 89 -0.34 -12.19 23.62
N VAL A 90 0.62 -11.27 23.90
CA VAL A 90 1.95 -11.66 24.42
C VAL A 90 1.83 -12.26 25.80
N ARG A 91 2.26 -13.50 25.96
CA ARG A 91 2.12 -14.29 27.20
C ARG A 91 3.38 -14.24 28.04
N LEU A 92 3.20 -14.12 29.37
CA LEU A 92 4.31 -14.12 30.33
C LEU A 92 4.74 -15.51 30.78
N ASP A 93 3.99 -16.57 30.43
CA ASP A 93 4.35 -17.98 30.71
C ASP A 93 5.36 -18.57 29.68
N GLY A 94 5.85 -17.75 28.78
CA GLY A 94 6.79 -18.16 27.72
C GLY A 94 6.14 -18.88 26.55
N LYS A 95 4.81 -19.11 26.56
CA LYS A 95 4.08 -19.67 25.44
C LYS A 95 3.85 -18.61 24.38
N ARG A 96 3.73 -19.06 23.13
CA ARG A 96 3.47 -18.16 22.00
C ARG A 96 2.03 -17.64 22.04
N PRO A 97 1.80 -16.38 21.61
CA PRO A 97 0.46 -15.91 21.36
C PRO A 97 -0.23 -16.77 20.32
N GLN A 98 -1.38 -17.27 20.64
CA GLN A 98 -2.20 -18.08 19.74
C GLN A 98 -3.67 -18.03 20.17
N ALA A 99 -4.57 -17.83 19.19
CA ALA A 99 -5.99 -17.96 19.43
C ALA A 99 -6.42 -19.43 19.58
N ASN A 100 -7.64 -19.67 20.01
CA ASN A 100 -8.22 -21.00 20.04
C ASN A 100 -8.64 -21.42 18.63
N ILE A 101 -7.85 -22.30 18.00
CA ILE A 101 -8.07 -22.75 16.62
C ILE A 101 -9.10 -23.88 16.61
N PRO A 102 -10.18 -23.79 15.80
CA PRO A 102 -11.14 -24.87 15.61
C PRO A 102 -10.46 -26.18 15.17
N GLN A 103 -10.83 -27.29 15.80
CA GLN A 103 -10.17 -28.58 15.57
C GLN A 103 -10.26 -29.07 14.12
N HIS A 104 -11.36 -28.80 13.42
CA HIS A 104 -11.51 -29.17 12.02
C HIS A 104 -10.47 -28.52 11.11
N LEU A 105 -10.04 -27.29 11.41
CA LEU A 105 -8.98 -26.59 10.66
C LEU A 105 -7.60 -27.20 10.92
N LEU A 106 -7.33 -27.63 12.16
CA LEU A 106 -6.07 -28.30 12.51
C LEU A 106 -5.94 -29.68 11.88
N GLN A 107 -7.07 -30.32 11.57
CA GLN A 107 -7.14 -31.66 10.98
C GLN A 107 -7.50 -31.63 9.49
N GLN A 108 -7.53 -30.45 8.87
CA GLN A 108 -7.94 -30.30 7.48
C GLN A 108 -7.01 -31.08 6.55
N ALA A 109 -7.59 -32.02 5.80
CA ALA A 109 -6.91 -32.71 4.71
C ALA A 109 -7.06 -31.91 3.41
N LEU A 110 -5.96 -31.48 2.84
CA LEU A 110 -5.95 -30.72 1.58
C LEU A 110 -5.89 -31.68 0.39
N ASP A 111 -6.70 -31.42 -0.63
CA ASP A 111 -6.68 -32.18 -1.89
C ASP A 111 -5.45 -31.81 -2.73
N LYS A 112 -4.44 -32.67 -2.69
CA LYS A 112 -3.21 -32.52 -3.50
C LYS A 112 -3.43 -32.69 -5.00
N ASN A 113 -4.59 -33.18 -5.41
CA ASN A 113 -4.97 -33.35 -6.82
C ASN A 113 -5.84 -32.19 -7.31
N SER A 114 -5.92 -31.09 -6.56
CA SER A 114 -6.60 -29.87 -6.97
C SER A 114 -6.14 -29.42 -8.36
N LYS A 115 -7.11 -28.95 -9.15
CA LYS A 115 -6.85 -28.43 -10.51
C LYS A 115 -6.93 -26.91 -10.52
N LEU A 116 -6.12 -26.31 -11.38
CA LEU A 116 -6.26 -24.89 -11.65
C LEU A 116 -7.61 -24.61 -12.33
N PRO A 117 -8.28 -23.49 -12.00
CA PRO A 117 -9.49 -23.06 -12.70
C PRO A 117 -9.18 -22.71 -14.17
N SER A 118 -10.21 -22.76 -15.03
CA SER A 118 -10.08 -22.31 -16.42
C SER A 118 -9.67 -20.83 -16.46
N THR A 119 -8.81 -20.50 -17.40
CA THR A 119 -8.41 -19.12 -17.71
C THR A 119 -9.29 -18.48 -18.80
N ASP A 120 -10.47 -19.03 -19.04
CA ASP A 120 -11.46 -18.39 -19.90
C ASP A 120 -12.13 -17.22 -19.19
N LEU A 121 -12.48 -16.19 -19.96
CA LEU A 121 -13.10 -14.98 -19.43
C LEU A 121 -14.43 -15.33 -18.75
N ASN A 122 -14.59 -14.92 -17.52
CA ASN A 122 -15.82 -15.11 -16.76
C ASN A 122 -16.03 -13.90 -15.84
N LEU A 123 -17.11 -13.15 -16.10
CA LEU A 123 -17.43 -11.98 -15.26
C LEU A 123 -18.08 -12.41 -13.95
N GLY A 124 -17.57 -11.92 -12.84
CA GLY A 124 -18.18 -12.19 -11.56
C GLY A 124 -17.44 -11.54 -10.40
N LYS A 125 -17.87 -11.87 -9.20
CA LYS A 125 -17.20 -11.45 -7.98
C LYS A 125 -16.44 -12.62 -7.38
N THR A 126 -15.21 -12.39 -6.98
CA THR A 126 -14.57 -13.23 -5.97
C THR A 126 -15.00 -12.74 -4.60
N VAL A 127 -15.40 -13.65 -3.73
CA VAL A 127 -15.86 -13.34 -2.38
C VAL A 127 -14.90 -13.99 -1.38
N VAL A 128 -14.49 -13.23 -0.38
CA VAL A 128 -13.66 -13.74 0.72
C VAL A 128 -14.42 -13.55 2.03
N ALA A 129 -14.84 -14.64 2.63
CA ALA A 129 -15.39 -14.68 3.98
C ALA A 129 -14.23 -14.81 4.97
N VAL A 130 -14.04 -13.81 5.82
CA VAL A 130 -12.91 -13.73 6.76
C VAL A 130 -13.38 -13.97 8.19
N ARG A 131 -12.62 -14.78 8.93
CA ARG A 131 -12.76 -14.97 10.37
C ARG A 131 -11.43 -14.70 11.06
N LEU A 132 -11.37 -13.64 11.87
CA LEU A 132 -10.20 -13.26 12.67
C LEU A 132 -10.33 -13.85 14.08
N LEU A 133 -9.61 -14.93 14.37
CA LEU A 133 -9.57 -15.51 15.70
C LEU A 133 -8.73 -14.63 16.64
N GLY A 134 -9.19 -14.44 17.86
CA GLY A 134 -8.53 -13.55 18.83
C GLY A 134 -8.72 -12.05 18.54
N TYR A 135 -9.64 -11.69 17.64
CA TYR A 135 -9.98 -10.32 17.34
C TYR A 135 -10.65 -9.62 18.55
N LYS A 136 -10.32 -8.34 18.72
CA LYS A 136 -10.99 -7.42 19.64
C LYS A 136 -11.25 -6.10 18.90
N PRO A 137 -12.45 -5.48 19.05
CA PRO A 137 -12.78 -4.23 18.35
C PRO A 137 -11.77 -3.08 18.57
N GLU A 138 -11.19 -3.02 19.77
CA GLU A 138 -10.15 -2.03 20.12
C GLU A 138 -8.85 -2.18 19.33
N TYR A 139 -8.63 -3.28 18.64
CA TYR A 139 -7.46 -3.46 17.76
C TYR A 139 -7.53 -2.59 16.50
N LYS A 140 -8.75 -2.17 16.11
CA LYS A 140 -8.95 -1.39 14.87
C LYS A 140 -8.29 -2.05 13.66
N THR A 141 -8.35 -3.36 13.60
CA THR A 141 -7.75 -4.14 12.51
C THR A 141 -8.32 -3.67 11.18
N THR A 142 -7.45 -3.45 10.21
CA THR A 142 -7.84 -3.17 8.82
C THR A 142 -7.73 -4.45 8.00
N LEU A 143 -8.68 -4.62 7.09
CA LEU A 143 -8.70 -5.75 6.18
C LEU A 143 -9.07 -5.27 4.79
N ASP A 144 -8.26 -5.60 3.80
CA ASP A 144 -8.46 -5.23 2.41
C ASP A 144 -8.23 -6.45 1.50
N ILE A 145 -8.93 -6.50 0.36
CA ILE A 145 -8.50 -7.33 -0.77
C ILE A 145 -7.77 -6.44 -1.78
N ILE A 146 -6.57 -6.85 -2.15
CA ILE A 146 -5.80 -6.25 -3.23
C ILE A 146 -5.89 -7.20 -4.43
N ALA A 147 -6.79 -6.91 -5.35
CA ALA A 147 -6.93 -7.63 -6.60
C ALA A 147 -6.66 -6.71 -7.78
N ASP A 148 -6.38 -7.28 -8.96
CA ASP A 148 -6.26 -6.47 -10.16
C ASP A 148 -7.65 -5.95 -10.57
N ASN A 149 -7.80 -4.64 -10.57
CA ASN A 149 -8.92 -4.03 -11.27
C ASN A 149 -8.48 -3.80 -12.72
N TRP A 150 -8.97 -4.64 -13.62
CA TRP A 150 -8.52 -4.74 -15.00
C TRP A 150 -8.59 -3.43 -15.78
N PHE A 151 -9.44 -2.48 -15.38
CA PHE A 151 -9.57 -1.16 -16.00
C PHE A 151 -9.34 0.00 -15.04
N SER A 152 -8.92 -0.26 -13.81
CA SER A 152 -8.36 0.76 -12.94
C SER A 152 -6.84 0.57 -12.85
N PRO A 153 -6.06 1.63 -12.96
CA PRO A 153 -4.61 1.55 -12.85
C PRO A 153 -4.11 1.43 -11.42
N TYR A 154 -4.99 1.60 -10.46
CA TYR A 154 -4.66 1.41 -9.06
C TYR A 154 -5.25 0.09 -8.57
N ARG A 155 -4.41 -0.73 -7.92
CA ARG A 155 -4.89 -1.72 -6.98
C ARG A 155 -5.50 -0.95 -5.81
N MET A 156 -6.78 -0.62 -5.94
CA MET A 156 -7.50 -0.03 -4.83
C MET A 156 -7.89 -1.16 -3.88
N PRO A 157 -7.72 -0.98 -2.57
CA PRO A 157 -8.36 -1.87 -1.64
C PRO A 157 -9.87 -1.78 -1.90
N TYR A 158 -10.51 -2.93 -2.07
CA TYR A 158 -11.95 -2.98 -2.20
C TYR A 158 -12.58 -2.62 -0.85
N GLU A 159 -13.67 -1.88 -0.89
CA GLU A 159 -14.46 -1.61 0.31
C GLU A 159 -14.94 -2.94 0.90
N HIS A 160 -14.81 -3.07 2.19
CA HIS A 160 -15.24 -4.24 2.95
C HIS A 160 -16.33 -3.83 3.93
N ASP A 161 -17.16 -4.80 4.32
CA ASP A 161 -18.03 -4.66 5.47
C ASP A 161 -17.20 -4.41 6.73
N SER A 162 -17.77 -3.70 7.69
CA SER A 162 -17.10 -3.52 8.98
C SER A 162 -16.87 -4.89 9.63
N ILE A 163 -15.71 -5.08 10.26
CA ILE A 163 -15.44 -6.31 11.01
C ILE A 163 -16.41 -6.36 12.19
N SER A 164 -17.21 -7.43 12.25
CA SER A 164 -18.15 -7.68 13.34
C SER A 164 -17.43 -7.92 14.67
N VAL A 165 -18.14 -7.78 15.80
CA VAL A 165 -17.55 -7.94 17.15
C VAL A 165 -16.93 -9.35 17.34
N ASP A 166 -17.46 -10.35 16.65
CA ASP A 166 -16.94 -11.72 16.66
C ASP A 166 -15.73 -11.96 15.72
N GLY A 167 -15.24 -10.91 15.07
CA GLY A 167 -14.10 -10.97 14.16
C GLY A 167 -14.43 -11.46 12.75
N THR A 168 -15.71 -11.53 12.38
CA THR A 168 -16.12 -11.92 11.03
C THR A 168 -16.35 -10.72 10.13
N CYS A 169 -16.04 -10.86 8.85
CA CYS A 169 -16.45 -9.91 7.80
C CYS A 169 -16.41 -10.60 6.44
N GLN A 170 -17.02 -9.96 5.44
CA GLN A 170 -17.00 -10.40 4.06
C GLN A 170 -16.46 -9.29 3.18
N VAL A 171 -15.59 -9.66 2.26
CA VAL A 171 -15.02 -8.73 1.26
C VAL A 171 -15.25 -9.32 -0.11
N SER A 172 -15.58 -8.50 -1.09
CA SER A 172 -15.75 -8.95 -2.47
C SER A 172 -15.01 -8.04 -3.44
N ALA A 173 -14.52 -8.62 -4.52
CA ALA A 173 -13.88 -7.89 -5.60
C ALA A 173 -14.38 -8.41 -6.96
N ASN A 174 -14.51 -7.51 -7.94
CA ASN A 174 -14.79 -7.94 -9.30
C ASN A 174 -13.60 -8.70 -9.86
N ALA A 175 -13.86 -9.85 -10.46
CA ALA A 175 -12.87 -10.69 -11.11
C ALA A 175 -13.35 -11.08 -12.51
N ILE A 176 -12.43 -11.18 -13.46
CA ILE A 176 -12.73 -11.57 -14.85
C ILE A 176 -11.93 -12.79 -15.29
N LEU A 177 -10.81 -13.04 -14.63
CA LEU A 177 -9.94 -14.18 -14.81
C LEU A 177 -9.45 -14.65 -13.44
N PRO A 178 -9.16 -15.94 -13.27
CA PRO A 178 -8.44 -16.41 -12.09
C PRO A 178 -7.07 -15.77 -11.98
N THR A 179 -6.78 -15.09 -10.88
CA THR A 179 -5.49 -14.43 -10.64
C THR A 179 -5.10 -14.55 -9.18
N VAL A 180 -3.80 -14.49 -8.89
CA VAL A 180 -3.36 -14.38 -7.50
C VAL A 180 -3.62 -12.95 -7.00
N ALA A 181 -4.51 -12.84 -6.03
CA ALA A 181 -4.83 -11.64 -5.27
C ALA A 181 -4.22 -11.72 -3.87
N THR A 182 -4.39 -10.68 -3.08
CA THR A 182 -3.84 -10.58 -1.72
C THR A 182 -4.92 -10.14 -0.75
N ILE A 183 -5.10 -10.87 0.34
CA ILE A 183 -5.80 -10.41 1.53
C ILE A 183 -4.76 -9.68 2.38
N ARG A 184 -5.00 -8.41 2.70
CA ARG A 184 -4.12 -7.64 3.57
C ARG A 184 -4.80 -7.41 4.91
N VAL A 185 -4.22 -7.95 5.97
CA VAL A 185 -4.65 -7.73 7.35
C VAL A 185 -3.61 -6.84 8.03
N ASN A 186 -4.00 -5.62 8.38
CA ASN A 186 -3.07 -4.58 8.80
C ASN A 186 -1.93 -4.40 7.77
N ARG A 187 -0.72 -4.88 8.09
CA ARG A 187 0.47 -4.80 7.22
C ARG A 187 0.86 -6.16 6.62
N THR A 188 0.17 -7.23 6.98
CA THR A 188 0.52 -8.58 6.52
C THR A 188 -0.27 -8.94 5.29
N GLU A 189 0.43 -9.40 4.28
CA GLU A 189 -0.13 -9.82 2.99
C GLU A 189 -0.24 -11.35 2.93
N ILE A 190 -1.42 -11.82 2.54
CA ILE A 190 -1.79 -13.24 2.44
C ILE A 190 -2.26 -13.48 1.01
N PRO A 191 -1.47 -14.09 0.14
CA PRO A 191 -1.87 -14.39 -1.23
C PRO A 191 -2.92 -15.49 -1.26
N PHE A 192 -3.87 -15.37 -2.18
CA PHE A 192 -4.86 -16.38 -2.49
C PHE A 192 -5.25 -16.34 -3.98
N LEU A 193 -5.85 -17.40 -4.48
CA LEU A 193 -6.31 -17.50 -5.86
C LEU A 193 -7.74 -16.92 -5.96
N ALA A 194 -7.86 -15.70 -6.40
CA ALA A 194 -9.14 -15.05 -6.68
C ALA A 194 -9.74 -15.62 -7.97
N VAL A 195 -10.91 -16.22 -7.88
CA VAL A 195 -11.61 -16.84 -9.01
C VAL A 195 -12.98 -16.15 -9.17
N PRO A 196 -13.38 -15.77 -10.41
CA PRO A 196 -14.70 -15.21 -10.66
C PRO A 196 -15.81 -16.16 -10.21
N ASN A 197 -16.85 -15.63 -9.56
CA ASN A 197 -18.01 -16.37 -9.05
C ASN A 197 -17.67 -17.47 -8.05
N ASP A 198 -16.57 -17.31 -7.31
CA ASP A 198 -16.17 -18.26 -6.26
C ASP A 198 -16.06 -17.57 -4.90
N THR A 199 -16.21 -18.38 -3.84
CA THR A 199 -16.09 -17.92 -2.46
C THR A 199 -14.98 -18.69 -1.78
N THR A 200 -14.01 -17.96 -1.22
CA THR A 200 -12.94 -18.49 -0.37
C THR A 200 -13.23 -18.08 1.07
N THR A 201 -13.28 -19.05 1.99
CA THR A 201 -13.30 -18.75 3.42
C THR A 201 -11.87 -18.77 3.96
N VAL A 202 -11.50 -17.74 4.71
CA VAL A 202 -10.18 -17.65 5.35
C VAL A 202 -10.33 -17.44 6.85
N THR A 203 -9.73 -18.30 7.64
CA THR A 203 -9.61 -18.16 9.09
C THR A 203 -8.18 -17.76 9.44
N ILE A 204 -8.02 -16.71 10.22
CA ILE A 204 -6.73 -16.10 10.56
C ILE A 204 -6.58 -16.05 12.07
N ASP A 205 -5.51 -16.64 12.60
CA ASP A 205 -5.07 -16.45 13.99
C ASP A 205 -4.35 -15.10 14.11
N LEU A 206 -5.06 -14.10 14.56
CA LEU A 206 -4.57 -12.72 14.60
C LEU A 206 -3.38 -12.51 15.55
N PRO A 207 -3.35 -13.07 16.78
CA PRO A 207 -2.16 -13.08 17.62
C PRO A 207 -0.93 -13.67 16.94
N THR A 208 -1.04 -14.86 16.36
CA THR A 208 0.08 -15.50 15.66
C THR A 208 0.50 -14.72 14.42
N LEU A 209 -0.45 -14.15 13.65
CA LEU A 209 -0.15 -13.30 12.49
C LEU A 209 0.67 -12.07 12.89
N THR A 210 0.29 -11.38 13.97
CA THR A 210 1.01 -10.19 14.42
C THR A 210 2.40 -10.52 14.94
N LEU A 211 2.57 -11.67 15.59
CA LEU A 211 3.89 -12.18 15.98
C LEU A 211 4.73 -12.55 14.75
N ALA A 212 4.15 -13.25 13.77
CA ALA A 212 4.83 -13.60 12.51
C ALA A 212 5.34 -12.36 11.77
N ALA A 213 4.57 -11.28 11.78
CA ALA A 213 4.96 -10.01 11.16
C ALA A 213 6.21 -9.38 11.80
N THR A 214 6.54 -9.72 13.05
CA THR A 214 7.76 -9.23 13.74
C THR A 214 9.00 -10.05 13.42
N HIS A 215 8.83 -11.27 12.93
CA HIS A 215 9.91 -12.20 12.59
C HIS A 215 10.33 -12.17 11.12
N LEU A 216 10.00 -11.10 10.38
CA LEU A 216 10.33 -10.95 8.96
C LEU A 216 11.82 -11.19 8.64
N PHE A 217 12.70 -11.01 9.60
CA PHE A 217 14.16 -11.19 9.46
C PHE A 217 14.74 -12.30 10.34
N ALA A 218 13.99 -12.83 11.28
CA ALA A 218 14.37 -14.00 12.03
C ALA A 218 13.87 -15.25 11.30
N ASN A 219 14.77 -16.13 10.86
CA ASN A 219 14.45 -17.44 10.28
C ASN A 219 13.74 -18.37 11.30
N ASP A 220 12.78 -17.85 12.08
CA ASP A 220 12.02 -18.66 13.01
C ASP A 220 11.01 -19.50 12.25
N ALA A 221 11.46 -20.69 11.86
CA ALA A 221 10.66 -21.72 11.24
C ALA A 221 9.39 -22.13 12.05
N ASN A 222 9.21 -21.58 13.24
CA ASN A 222 8.21 -22.00 14.20
C ASN A 222 6.96 -21.12 14.27
N VAL A 223 6.92 -19.96 13.60
CA VAL A 223 5.69 -19.18 13.44
C VAL A 223 5.04 -19.58 12.12
N LYS A 224 4.68 -20.87 12.04
CA LYS A 224 3.99 -21.46 10.88
C LYS A 224 2.51 -21.59 11.21
N ASN A 225 1.67 -21.49 10.20
CA ASN A 225 0.23 -21.72 10.24
C ASN A 225 -0.56 -20.75 11.13
N TYR A 226 -0.75 -19.57 10.62
CA TYR A 226 -1.71 -18.61 11.17
C TYR A 226 -2.88 -18.34 10.22
N VAL A 227 -2.96 -19.09 9.09
CA VAL A 227 -4.00 -18.94 8.07
C VAL A 227 -4.48 -20.30 7.61
N TRP A 228 -5.79 -20.48 7.57
CA TRP A 228 -6.47 -21.66 7.04
C TRP A 228 -7.48 -21.23 5.98
N PHE A 229 -7.51 -21.96 4.88
CA PHE A 229 -8.42 -21.71 3.78
C PHE A 229 -9.43 -22.85 3.65
N GLU A 230 -10.68 -22.51 3.35
CA GLU A 230 -11.77 -23.42 3.04
C GLU A 230 -12.43 -22.98 1.73
N GLY A 231 -12.90 -23.94 0.94
CA GLY A 231 -13.50 -23.70 -0.38
C GLY A 231 -12.83 -24.55 -1.46
N LYS A 232 -13.27 -24.34 -2.69
CA LYS A 232 -12.87 -25.16 -3.85
C LYS A 232 -11.37 -25.17 -4.13
N HIS A 233 -10.69 -24.06 -3.86
CA HIS A 233 -9.27 -23.88 -4.16
C HIS A 233 -8.39 -23.82 -2.89
N ALA A 234 -8.93 -24.24 -1.73
CA ALA A 234 -8.28 -24.16 -0.43
C ALA A 234 -6.87 -24.81 -0.39
N ALA A 235 -6.68 -25.91 -1.13
CA ALA A 235 -5.36 -26.54 -1.22
C ALA A 235 -4.34 -25.62 -1.90
N ILE A 236 -4.71 -25.02 -3.02
CA ILE A 236 -3.84 -24.08 -3.75
C ILE A 236 -3.55 -22.86 -2.87
N ASP A 237 -4.56 -22.28 -2.21
CA ASP A 237 -4.42 -21.10 -1.35
C ASP A 237 -3.48 -21.36 -0.16
N THR A 238 -3.61 -22.52 0.47
CA THR A 238 -2.73 -22.94 1.56
C THR A 238 -1.30 -23.16 1.08
N GLU A 239 -1.12 -23.84 -0.05
CA GLU A 239 0.19 -24.12 -0.63
C GLU A 239 0.90 -22.85 -1.12
N LEU A 240 0.14 -21.84 -1.61
CA LEU A 240 0.67 -20.52 -1.99
C LEU A 240 1.43 -19.84 -0.84
N GLN A 241 1.04 -20.07 0.43
CA GLN A 241 1.74 -19.48 1.58
C GLN A 241 3.20 -19.96 1.66
N SER A 242 3.50 -21.17 1.18
CA SER A 242 4.86 -21.74 1.20
C SER A 242 5.75 -21.23 0.05
N VAL A 243 5.16 -20.66 -0.98
CA VAL A 243 5.88 -20.17 -2.18
C VAL A 243 5.74 -18.68 -2.42
N LYS A 244 5.00 -17.93 -1.61
CA LYS A 244 4.71 -16.50 -1.78
C LYS A 244 5.96 -15.62 -1.98
N THR A 245 7.07 -15.97 -1.33
CA THR A 245 8.35 -15.26 -1.49
C THR A 245 9.18 -15.75 -2.68
N LYS A 246 8.74 -16.79 -3.38
CA LYS A 246 9.46 -17.44 -4.48
C LYS A 246 8.85 -17.14 -5.84
N ILE A 247 7.70 -16.47 -5.88
CA ILE A 247 7.02 -16.12 -7.13
C ILE A 247 7.38 -14.73 -7.65
N ASP A 248 8.19 -13.96 -6.92
CA ASP A 248 8.69 -12.65 -7.32
C ASP A 248 10.22 -12.67 -7.40
N VAL A 249 10.78 -12.36 -8.56
CA VAL A 249 12.23 -12.30 -8.78
C VAL A 249 12.92 -11.22 -7.91
N PHE A 250 12.15 -10.21 -7.47
CA PHE A 250 12.62 -9.17 -6.56
C PHE A 250 12.30 -9.42 -5.09
N GLY A 251 11.51 -10.46 -4.77
CA GLY A 251 11.07 -10.72 -3.39
C GLY A 251 12.20 -11.09 -2.41
N VAL A 252 13.39 -11.39 -2.91
CA VAL A 252 14.62 -11.69 -2.14
C VAL A 252 15.80 -10.84 -2.59
N THR A 253 15.57 -9.82 -3.43
CA THR A 253 16.61 -9.00 -4.05
C THR A 253 16.57 -7.62 -3.43
N SER A 254 17.71 -7.14 -2.96
CA SER A 254 17.84 -5.75 -2.53
C SER A 254 18.00 -4.85 -3.74
N PHE A 255 17.31 -3.70 -3.76
CA PHE A 255 17.62 -2.65 -4.72
C PHE A 255 19.06 -2.14 -4.60
N ASP A 256 19.69 -2.37 -3.45
CA ASP A 256 21.13 -2.13 -3.25
C ASP A 256 21.98 -2.91 -4.23
N ASP A 257 21.62 -4.16 -4.49
CA ASP A 257 22.40 -5.08 -5.35
C ASP A 257 22.43 -4.63 -6.81
N ILE A 258 21.33 -4.02 -7.29
CA ILE A 258 21.22 -3.59 -8.69
C ILE A 258 21.65 -2.14 -8.94
N CYS A 259 22.10 -1.43 -7.88
CA CYS A 259 22.61 -0.07 -8.00
C CYS A 259 23.85 0.00 -8.90
N GLY A 260 23.78 0.79 -9.96
CA GLY A 260 24.92 1.01 -10.87
C GLY A 260 25.21 -0.14 -11.84
N MET A 261 24.38 -1.17 -11.89
CA MET A 261 24.53 -2.24 -12.88
C MET A 261 24.32 -1.73 -14.30
N THR A 262 25.08 -2.29 -15.23
CA THR A 262 24.77 -2.21 -16.66
C THR A 262 23.56 -3.09 -16.99
N PRO A 263 22.87 -2.87 -18.12
CA PRO A 263 21.74 -3.72 -18.52
C PRO A 263 22.07 -5.21 -18.60
N LEU A 264 23.27 -5.59 -19.05
CA LEU A 264 23.68 -7.00 -19.12
C LEU A 264 23.92 -7.60 -17.75
N GLN A 265 24.57 -6.88 -16.84
CA GLN A 265 24.76 -7.32 -15.46
C GLN A 265 23.40 -7.50 -14.75
N TYR A 266 22.48 -6.58 -14.97
CA TYR A 266 21.12 -6.66 -14.43
C TYR A 266 20.37 -7.89 -15.00
N ARG A 267 20.44 -8.13 -16.32
CA ARG A 267 19.84 -9.32 -16.94
C ARG A 267 20.36 -10.60 -16.29
N ASP A 268 21.67 -10.73 -16.17
CA ASP A 268 22.32 -11.95 -15.64
C ASP A 268 21.97 -12.16 -14.16
N TYR A 269 21.91 -11.08 -13.39
CA TYR A 269 21.50 -11.10 -11.97
C TYR A 269 20.04 -11.55 -11.80
N VAL A 270 19.13 -10.99 -12.59
CA VAL A 270 17.71 -11.36 -12.54
C VAL A 270 17.49 -12.78 -13.04
N GLN A 271 18.27 -13.23 -14.05
CA GLN A 271 18.22 -14.61 -14.54
C GLN A 271 18.69 -15.60 -13.46
N GLN A 272 19.79 -15.35 -12.79
CA GLN A 272 20.26 -16.19 -11.67
C GLN A 272 19.21 -16.27 -10.55
N SER A 273 18.59 -15.15 -10.21
CA SER A 273 17.49 -15.13 -9.23
C SER A 273 16.32 -16.00 -9.68
N TYR A 274 15.90 -15.86 -10.94
CA TYR A 274 14.84 -16.67 -11.54
C TYR A 274 15.15 -18.17 -11.47
N GLU A 275 16.32 -18.59 -11.90
CA GLU A 275 16.74 -20.00 -11.93
C GLU A 275 16.78 -20.61 -10.52
N ARG A 276 17.30 -19.86 -9.56
CA ARG A 276 17.32 -20.27 -8.13
C ARG A 276 15.92 -20.44 -7.57
N LEU A 277 15.01 -19.49 -7.83
CA LEU A 277 13.62 -19.52 -7.36
C LEU A 277 12.83 -20.63 -8.05
N LEU A 278 13.04 -20.84 -9.35
CA LEU A 278 12.42 -21.91 -10.13
C LEU A 278 12.82 -23.28 -9.55
N THR A 279 14.11 -23.46 -9.25
CA THR A 279 14.63 -24.67 -8.61
C THR A 279 13.97 -24.90 -7.26
N ALA A 280 13.82 -23.84 -6.44
CA ALA A 280 13.17 -23.93 -5.13
C ALA A 280 11.67 -24.29 -5.23
N ILE A 281 10.96 -23.80 -6.26
CA ILE A 281 9.56 -24.19 -6.52
C ILE A 281 9.50 -25.66 -6.95
N ASN A 282 10.39 -26.08 -7.85
CA ASN A 282 10.41 -27.44 -8.41
C ASN A 282 10.73 -28.50 -7.36
N SER A 283 11.64 -28.21 -6.45
CA SER A 283 12.04 -29.11 -5.37
C SER A 283 11.10 -29.11 -4.15
N ASN A 284 10.11 -28.21 -4.11
CA ASN A 284 9.19 -28.13 -2.98
C ASN A 284 8.18 -29.30 -3.00
N ALA A 285 8.42 -30.30 -2.15
CA ALA A 285 7.54 -31.47 -2.03
C ALA A 285 6.20 -31.17 -1.31
N ALA A 286 6.08 -30.00 -0.67
CA ALA A 286 4.87 -29.63 0.06
C ALA A 286 3.74 -29.10 -0.82
N ILE A 287 4.01 -28.81 -2.11
CA ILE A 287 3.01 -28.27 -3.05
C ILE A 287 2.61 -29.27 -4.12
N GLY A 288 1.32 -29.28 -4.48
CA GLY A 288 0.76 -30.07 -5.56
C GLY A 288 1.12 -29.53 -6.95
N SER A 289 0.72 -30.28 -7.98
CA SER A 289 1.02 -29.94 -9.39
C SER A 289 0.36 -28.63 -9.83
N ALA A 290 -0.86 -28.35 -9.38
CA ALA A 290 -1.58 -27.12 -9.69
C ALA A 290 -0.86 -25.88 -9.15
N THR A 291 -0.53 -25.88 -7.87
CA THR A 291 0.20 -24.77 -7.24
C THR A 291 1.59 -24.60 -7.84
N ARG A 292 2.27 -25.68 -8.17
CA ARG A 292 3.56 -25.64 -8.85
C ARG A 292 3.45 -24.96 -10.22
N THR A 293 2.48 -25.36 -11.04
CA THR A 293 2.21 -24.74 -12.35
C THR A 293 1.89 -23.26 -12.21
N LEU A 294 1.04 -22.89 -11.23
CA LEU A 294 0.69 -21.50 -10.95
C LEU A 294 1.92 -20.67 -10.55
N ALA A 295 2.70 -21.18 -9.59
CA ALA A 295 3.90 -20.50 -9.09
C ALA A 295 4.97 -20.33 -10.17
N GLN A 296 5.21 -21.36 -11.00
CA GLN A 296 6.11 -21.27 -12.15
C GLN A 296 5.64 -20.23 -13.16
N SER A 297 4.33 -20.19 -13.44
CA SER A 297 3.75 -19.23 -14.38
C SER A 297 3.95 -17.80 -13.89
N ILE A 298 3.62 -17.52 -12.63
CA ILE A 298 3.77 -16.19 -12.04
C ILE A 298 5.25 -15.78 -11.97
N LEU A 299 6.14 -16.66 -11.53
CA LEU A 299 7.57 -16.38 -11.48
C LEU A 299 8.14 -16.06 -12.87
N SER A 300 7.76 -16.84 -13.89
CA SER A 300 8.22 -16.61 -15.26
C SER A 300 7.71 -15.29 -15.84
N MET A 301 6.46 -14.91 -15.53
CA MET A 301 5.91 -13.63 -15.93
C MET A 301 6.58 -12.46 -15.20
N ASN A 302 6.86 -12.60 -13.90
CA ASN A 302 7.63 -11.61 -13.14
C ASN A 302 9.06 -11.46 -13.69
N TYR A 303 9.70 -12.56 -14.08
CA TYR A 303 11.02 -12.53 -14.72
C TYR A 303 10.98 -11.77 -16.04
N ALA A 304 10.01 -12.08 -16.91
CA ALA A 304 9.83 -11.35 -18.16
C ALA A 304 9.56 -9.85 -17.92
N SER A 305 8.71 -9.52 -16.95
CA SER A 305 8.43 -8.13 -16.55
C SER A 305 9.68 -7.41 -16.05
N ALA A 306 10.51 -8.08 -15.26
CA ALA A 306 11.78 -7.55 -14.79
C ALA A 306 12.73 -7.20 -15.95
N LEU A 307 12.87 -8.10 -16.92
CA LEU A 307 13.70 -7.85 -18.10
C LEU A 307 13.17 -6.69 -18.96
N PHE A 308 11.86 -6.61 -19.19
CA PHE A 308 11.27 -5.48 -19.92
C PHE A 308 11.38 -4.15 -19.17
N GLY A 309 11.37 -4.19 -17.84
CA GLY A 309 11.43 -3.02 -16.95
C GLY A 309 12.84 -2.54 -16.63
N PHE A 310 13.91 -3.11 -17.20
CA PHE A 310 15.29 -2.89 -16.76
C PHE A 310 15.69 -1.41 -16.63
N LYS A 311 15.30 -0.57 -17.60
CA LYS A 311 15.64 0.86 -17.58
C LYS A 311 15.09 1.56 -16.32
N ASN A 312 13.84 1.27 -16.01
CA ASN A 312 13.20 1.83 -14.83
C ASN A 312 13.82 1.27 -13.54
N ASN A 313 13.99 -0.05 -13.46
CA ASN A 313 14.49 -0.71 -12.27
C ASN A 313 15.90 -0.25 -11.91
N ILE A 314 16.83 -0.21 -12.88
CA ILE A 314 18.21 0.27 -12.67
C ILE A 314 18.20 1.76 -12.30
N SER A 315 17.41 2.58 -12.99
CA SER A 315 17.36 4.04 -12.74
C SER A 315 16.79 4.40 -11.38
N MET A 316 15.82 3.60 -10.88
CA MET A 316 15.17 3.84 -9.58
C MET A 316 15.93 3.23 -8.41
N ALA A 317 16.77 2.23 -8.65
CA ALA A 317 17.50 1.52 -7.61
C ALA A 317 18.28 2.42 -6.64
N PRO A 318 19.09 3.40 -7.10
CA PRO A 318 19.82 4.27 -6.18
C PRO A 318 18.91 5.11 -5.29
N MET A 319 17.76 5.55 -5.82
CA MET A 319 16.79 6.33 -5.05
C MET A 319 16.13 5.48 -3.96
N ILE A 320 15.72 4.26 -4.30
CA ILE A 320 15.06 3.32 -3.37
C ILE A 320 16.04 2.86 -2.30
N ALA A 321 17.31 2.60 -2.69
CA ALA A 321 18.39 2.20 -1.78
C ALA A 321 18.96 3.37 -0.95
N GLY A 322 18.47 4.60 -1.13
CA GLY A 322 18.99 5.78 -0.43
C GLY A 322 20.42 6.20 -0.81
N LYS A 323 20.96 5.66 -1.92
CA LYS A 323 22.32 5.94 -2.39
C LYS A 323 22.36 7.19 -3.26
N ARG A 324 23.20 8.16 -2.88
CA ARG A 324 23.41 9.39 -3.65
C ARG A 324 24.69 9.29 -4.49
N GLY A 325 24.69 9.96 -5.65
CA GLY A 325 25.91 10.07 -6.48
C GLY A 325 26.25 8.82 -7.30
N VAL A 326 25.35 7.85 -7.41
CA VAL A 326 25.55 6.68 -8.29
C VAL A 326 25.52 7.15 -9.76
N PRO A 327 26.59 6.91 -10.54
CA PRO A 327 26.61 7.29 -11.95
C PRO A 327 25.47 6.62 -12.73
N ARG A 328 24.91 7.33 -13.72
CA ARG A 328 23.94 6.72 -14.63
C ARG A 328 24.65 5.74 -15.54
N ALA A 329 24.21 4.49 -15.53
CA ALA A 329 24.68 3.49 -16.48
C ALA A 329 24.18 3.81 -17.90
N ASP A 330 24.96 3.43 -18.91
CA ASP A 330 24.45 3.40 -20.29
C ASP A 330 23.37 2.32 -20.42
N MET A 331 22.18 2.73 -20.84
CA MET A 331 21.00 1.88 -20.98
C MET A 331 20.82 1.31 -22.39
N SER A 332 21.86 1.41 -23.22
CA SER A 332 21.88 0.84 -24.57
C SER A 332 21.97 -0.69 -24.49
N ILE A 333 21.18 -1.37 -25.32
CA ILE A 333 21.18 -2.83 -25.42
C ILE A 333 21.06 -3.27 -26.88
N ASP A 334 21.71 -4.41 -27.22
CA ASP A 334 21.25 -5.21 -28.34
C ASP A 334 20.00 -6.01 -27.90
N THR A 335 18.85 -5.65 -28.45
CA THR A 335 17.56 -6.22 -28.04
C THR A 335 17.46 -7.72 -28.30
N VAL A 336 18.15 -8.26 -29.32
CA VAL A 336 18.08 -9.68 -29.66
C VAL A 336 18.77 -10.50 -28.57
N SER A 337 20.03 -10.16 -28.28
CA SER A 337 20.82 -10.90 -27.28
C SER A 337 20.28 -10.68 -25.84
N TYR A 338 19.81 -9.46 -25.55
CA TYR A 338 19.32 -9.12 -24.22
C TYR A 338 18.07 -9.94 -23.83
N PHE A 339 17.09 -10.06 -24.74
CA PHE A 339 15.83 -10.76 -24.49
C PHE A 339 15.83 -12.24 -24.88
N LYS A 340 16.93 -12.75 -25.41
CA LYS A 340 17.07 -14.19 -25.80
C LYS A 340 16.61 -15.18 -24.72
N PRO A 341 16.84 -14.95 -23.40
CA PRO A 341 16.36 -15.86 -22.37
C PRO A 341 14.85 -16.06 -22.35
N LEU A 342 14.06 -15.09 -22.84
CA LEU A 342 12.59 -15.17 -22.87
C LEU A 342 12.07 -16.22 -23.86
N GLU A 343 12.81 -16.53 -24.92
CA GLU A 343 12.41 -17.51 -25.93
C GLU A 343 12.20 -18.93 -25.37
N LYS A 344 12.81 -19.22 -24.22
CA LYS A 344 12.70 -20.51 -23.53
C LYS A 344 11.55 -20.60 -22.53
N LEU A 345 10.81 -19.52 -22.31
CA LEU A 345 9.75 -19.48 -21.30
C LEU A 345 8.41 -19.94 -21.87
N ALA A 346 8.10 -21.23 -21.71
CA ALA A 346 6.85 -21.82 -22.22
C ALA A 346 5.58 -21.08 -21.77
N VAL A 347 5.57 -20.44 -20.58
CA VAL A 347 4.43 -19.68 -20.09
C VAL A 347 4.05 -18.52 -21.01
N LEU A 348 5.05 -17.87 -21.65
CA LEU A 348 4.81 -16.75 -22.57
C LEU A 348 4.11 -17.17 -23.87
N HIS A 349 4.02 -18.50 -24.12
CA HIS A 349 3.41 -19.11 -25.28
C HIS A 349 2.21 -19.99 -24.92
N SER A 350 1.63 -19.81 -23.76
CA SER A 350 0.50 -20.60 -23.25
C SER A 350 -0.56 -19.74 -22.59
N LYS A 351 -1.78 -20.28 -22.43
CA LYS A 351 -2.86 -19.61 -21.69
C LYS A 351 -2.53 -19.38 -20.19
N ASN A 352 -1.47 -20.01 -19.66
CA ASN A 352 -1.06 -19.84 -18.26
C ASN A 352 -0.56 -18.40 -17.97
N GLN A 353 -0.17 -17.64 -18.99
CA GLN A 353 0.10 -16.19 -18.85
C GLN A 353 -1.09 -15.42 -18.26
N ARG A 354 -2.33 -15.92 -18.45
CA ARG A 354 -3.55 -15.28 -17.97
C ARG A 354 -3.72 -15.32 -16.45
N TYR A 355 -2.99 -16.18 -15.72
CA TYR A 355 -2.95 -16.15 -14.25
C TYR A 355 -2.20 -14.95 -13.68
N TYR A 356 -1.47 -14.23 -14.54
CA TYR A 356 -0.67 -13.10 -14.11
C TYR A 356 -1.44 -11.80 -14.17
N SER A 357 -1.63 -11.16 -13.03
CA SER A 357 -2.44 -9.94 -12.90
C SER A 357 -1.77 -8.66 -13.43
N TYR A 358 -0.44 -8.64 -13.61
CA TYR A 358 0.31 -7.45 -14.02
C TYR A 358 0.50 -7.31 -15.54
N LEU A 359 -0.50 -7.68 -16.33
CA LEU A 359 -0.44 -7.61 -17.79
C LEU A 359 -0.29 -6.19 -18.37
N ARG A 360 -0.26 -5.18 -17.52
CA ARG A 360 -0.12 -3.76 -17.90
C ARG A 360 1.01 -3.48 -18.86
N ASP A 361 2.07 -4.26 -18.73
CA ASP A 361 3.34 -3.92 -19.33
C ASP A 361 3.62 -4.64 -20.66
N PHE A 362 2.73 -5.51 -21.13
CA PHE A 362 2.98 -6.37 -22.30
C PHE A 362 2.48 -5.82 -23.64
N THR A 363 2.13 -4.52 -23.73
CA THR A 363 1.50 -3.93 -24.92
C THR A 363 2.46 -3.33 -25.96
N SER A 364 3.78 -3.27 -25.68
CA SER A 364 4.74 -2.69 -26.64
C SER A 364 5.07 -3.67 -27.76
N SER A 365 5.47 -3.15 -28.93
CA SER A 365 5.89 -3.95 -30.09
C SER A 365 7.04 -4.90 -29.77
N LEU A 366 7.98 -4.48 -28.91
CA LEU A 366 9.09 -5.33 -28.45
C LEU A 366 8.58 -6.54 -27.68
N ARG A 367 7.60 -6.37 -26.80
CA ARG A 367 7.03 -7.44 -25.99
C ARG A 367 6.28 -8.45 -26.83
N ARG A 368 5.51 -7.99 -27.84
CA ARG A 368 4.79 -8.87 -28.80
C ARG A 368 5.71 -9.79 -29.57
N LYS A 369 6.99 -9.45 -29.73
CA LYS A 369 7.98 -10.32 -30.37
C LYS A 369 8.26 -11.58 -29.55
N TYR A 370 8.22 -11.49 -28.22
CA TYR A 370 8.59 -12.57 -27.29
C TYR A 370 7.41 -13.26 -26.60
N ILE A 371 6.22 -12.70 -26.71
CA ILE A 371 5.00 -13.21 -26.07
C ILE A 371 4.00 -13.53 -27.17
N SER A 372 3.51 -14.78 -27.19
CA SER A 372 2.48 -15.19 -28.14
C SER A 372 1.23 -14.32 -27.98
N ALA A 373 0.66 -13.95 -29.12
CA ALA A 373 -0.58 -13.22 -29.17
C ALA A 373 -1.69 -14.02 -28.45
N ASP A 374 -2.36 -13.35 -27.54
CA ASP A 374 -3.59 -13.84 -26.92
C ASP A 374 -4.66 -12.77 -27.15
N PRO A 375 -5.65 -13.02 -28.05
CA PRO A 375 -6.64 -12.02 -28.42
C PRO A 375 -7.37 -11.42 -27.19
N LEU A 376 -7.64 -12.24 -26.18
CA LEU A 376 -8.28 -11.76 -24.95
C LEU A 376 -7.38 -10.78 -24.19
N LEU A 377 -6.08 -11.09 -24.05
CA LEU A 377 -5.14 -10.21 -23.37
C LEU A 377 -4.84 -8.95 -24.16
N ASP A 378 -4.86 -9.03 -25.51
CA ASP A 378 -4.72 -7.87 -26.39
C ASP A 378 -5.91 -6.93 -26.21
N ASP A 379 -7.14 -7.44 -26.16
CA ASP A 379 -8.35 -6.67 -25.90
C ASP A 379 -8.33 -6.02 -24.51
N ILE A 380 -7.96 -6.79 -23.48
CA ILE A 380 -7.79 -6.26 -22.11
C ILE A 380 -6.74 -5.14 -22.10
N ALA A 381 -5.64 -5.29 -22.83
CA ALA A 381 -4.60 -4.28 -22.91
C ALA A 381 -5.08 -2.99 -23.59
N VAL A 382 -5.92 -3.10 -24.63
CA VAL A 382 -6.58 -1.95 -25.25
C VAL A 382 -7.51 -1.26 -24.25
N GLY A 383 -8.37 -2.00 -23.56
CA GLY A 383 -9.26 -1.48 -22.52
C GLY A 383 -8.49 -0.75 -21.41
N LYS A 384 -7.39 -1.34 -20.91
CA LYS A 384 -6.50 -0.69 -19.92
C LYS A 384 -5.86 0.60 -20.44
N ARG A 385 -5.53 0.66 -21.72
CA ARG A 385 -4.99 1.89 -22.31
C ARG A 385 -6.03 3.00 -22.37
N LEU A 386 -7.26 2.68 -22.77
CA LEU A 386 -8.38 3.63 -22.85
C LEU A 386 -8.79 4.11 -21.46
N SER A 387 -8.85 3.21 -20.48
CA SER A 387 -9.24 3.53 -19.11
C SER A 387 -8.19 4.30 -18.29
N ARG A 388 -7.02 4.64 -18.87
CA ARG A 388 -6.02 5.48 -18.18
C ARG A 388 -6.57 6.82 -17.70
N SER A 389 -7.58 7.36 -18.40
CA SER A 389 -8.27 8.58 -17.99
C SER A 389 -9.03 8.44 -16.67
N PHE A 390 -9.46 7.20 -16.32
CA PHE A 390 -10.16 6.94 -15.04
C PHE A 390 -9.32 7.27 -13.81
N ASN A 391 -7.98 7.18 -13.91
CA ASN A 391 -7.06 7.61 -12.85
C ASN A 391 -7.18 9.07 -12.50
N ARG A 392 -7.48 9.87 -13.50
CA ARG A 392 -7.67 11.31 -13.37
C ARG A 392 -9.14 11.65 -13.13
N LYS A 393 -9.96 10.64 -12.79
CA LYS A 393 -11.41 10.81 -12.64
C LYS A 393 -12.08 11.39 -13.88
N ARG A 394 -11.60 11.02 -15.07
CA ARG A 394 -12.17 11.44 -16.36
C ARG A 394 -12.85 10.25 -17.03
N PRO A 395 -14.16 10.29 -17.23
CA PRO A 395 -14.87 9.32 -18.05
C PRO A 395 -14.34 9.29 -19.50
N LEU A 396 -14.62 8.21 -20.21
CA LEU A 396 -14.31 8.11 -21.64
C LEU A 396 -15.07 9.17 -22.43
N THR A 397 -14.38 9.78 -23.39
CA THR A 397 -15.00 10.63 -24.40
C THR A 397 -15.74 9.76 -25.43
N GLU A 398 -16.64 10.35 -26.22
CA GLU A 398 -17.32 9.67 -27.33
C GLU A 398 -16.31 9.07 -28.33
N GLN A 399 -15.24 9.79 -28.64
CA GLN A 399 -14.17 9.30 -29.51
C GLN A 399 -13.47 8.07 -28.91
N GLN A 400 -13.22 8.05 -27.59
CA GLN A 400 -12.61 6.90 -26.93
C GLN A 400 -13.57 5.71 -26.87
N MET A 401 -14.88 5.94 -26.71
CA MET A 401 -15.91 4.90 -26.77
C MET A 401 -16.00 4.30 -28.17
N ALA A 402 -15.99 5.12 -29.22
CA ALA A 402 -15.92 4.66 -30.61
C ALA A 402 -14.66 3.83 -30.87
N ALA A 403 -13.49 4.32 -30.43
CA ALA A 403 -12.24 3.59 -30.55
C ALA A 403 -12.26 2.24 -29.80
N ALA A 404 -12.99 2.13 -28.68
CA ALA A 404 -13.17 0.86 -27.99
C ALA A 404 -14.00 -0.13 -28.82
N HIS A 405 -15.05 0.33 -29.50
CA HIS A 405 -15.83 -0.50 -30.40
C HIS A 405 -15.00 -1.06 -31.57
N ASP A 406 -14.11 -0.23 -32.13
CA ASP A 406 -13.30 -0.62 -33.27
C ASP A 406 -12.11 -1.52 -32.91
N SER A 407 -11.59 -1.39 -31.67
CA SER A 407 -10.31 -2.00 -31.28
C SER A 407 -10.42 -3.16 -30.30
N ILE A 408 -11.57 -3.35 -29.65
CA ILE A 408 -11.83 -4.45 -28.72
C ILE A 408 -12.83 -5.41 -29.34
N ALA A 409 -12.34 -6.57 -29.77
CA ALA A 409 -13.18 -7.57 -30.43
C ALA A 409 -14.05 -8.35 -29.44
N ASN A 410 -13.58 -8.58 -28.23
CA ASN A 410 -14.32 -9.30 -27.20
C ASN A 410 -15.39 -8.42 -26.56
N ASP A 411 -16.66 -8.80 -26.74
CA ASP A 411 -17.83 -8.04 -26.24
C ASP A 411 -17.81 -7.88 -24.72
N MET A 412 -17.47 -8.93 -23.96
CA MET A 412 -17.44 -8.87 -22.50
C MET A 412 -16.36 -7.90 -21.98
N VAL A 413 -15.21 -7.83 -22.64
CA VAL A 413 -14.15 -6.86 -22.28
C VAL A 413 -14.64 -5.44 -22.53
N ARG A 414 -15.32 -5.23 -23.67
CA ARG A 414 -15.87 -3.93 -24.04
C ARG A 414 -17.00 -3.48 -23.11
N GLU A 415 -17.94 -4.38 -22.81
CA GLU A 415 -19.03 -4.13 -21.85
C GLU A 415 -18.48 -3.80 -20.45
N LEU A 416 -17.46 -4.53 -19.98
CA LEU A 416 -16.83 -4.26 -18.69
C LEU A 416 -16.15 -2.88 -18.67
N LEU A 417 -15.48 -2.48 -19.76
CA LEU A 417 -14.89 -1.14 -19.87
C LEU A 417 -15.97 -0.06 -19.76
N PHE A 418 -17.10 -0.24 -20.45
CA PHE A 418 -18.20 0.71 -20.43
C PHE A 418 -18.93 0.73 -19.08
N ALA A 419 -19.14 -0.42 -18.44
CA ALA A 419 -19.70 -0.49 -17.10
C ALA A 419 -18.84 0.28 -16.08
N ASN A 420 -17.51 0.13 -16.14
CA ASN A 420 -16.60 0.90 -15.29
C ASN A 420 -16.64 2.41 -15.61
N ASN A 421 -16.89 2.79 -16.87
CA ASN A 421 -17.07 4.19 -17.25
C ASN A 421 -18.36 4.78 -16.66
N GLU A 422 -19.47 4.06 -16.73
CA GLU A 422 -20.74 4.50 -16.14
C GLU A 422 -20.68 4.54 -14.61
N ASP A 423 -20.02 3.58 -13.98
CA ASP A 423 -19.77 3.60 -12.54
C ASP A 423 -18.94 4.84 -12.13
N LEU A 424 -17.89 5.19 -12.90
CA LEU A 424 -17.14 6.41 -12.66
C LEU A 424 -18.00 7.67 -12.79
N LYS A 425 -18.88 7.75 -13.80
CA LYS A 425 -19.84 8.86 -13.96
C LYS A 425 -20.77 8.98 -12.76
N SER A 426 -21.31 7.85 -12.30
CA SER A 426 -22.16 7.79 -11.10
C SER A 426 -21.42 8.23 -9.84
N GLN A 427 -20.17 7.77 -9.65
CA GLN A 427 -19.32 8.20 -8.53
C GLN A 427 -19.07 9.72 -8.56
N LEU A 428 -18.84 10.31 -9.73
CA LEU A 428 -18.63 11.74 -9.87
C LEU A 428 -19.88 12.54 -9.52
N ALA A 429 -21.05 12.12 -10.01
CA ALA A 429 -22.32 12.74 -9.66
C ALA A 429 -22.63 12.65 -8.17
N SER A 430 -22.35 11.50 -7.55
CA SER A 430 -22.48 11.32 -6.09
C SER A 430 -21.48 12.18 -5.32
N ALA A 431 -20.24 12.34 -5.83
CA ALA A 431 -19.21 13.16 -5.21
C ALA A 431 -19.60 14.64 -5.16
N ASP A 432 -20.27 15.16 -6.17
CA ASP A 432 -20.75 16.54 -6.20
C ASP A 432 -21.81 16.80 -5.12
N ASN A 433 -22.72 15.86 -4.92
CA ASN A 433 -23.71 15.92 -3.84
C ASN A 433 -23.06 15.89 -2.45
N ILE A 434 -22.12 14.96 -2.23
CA ILE A 434 -21.37 14.87 -0.97
C ILE A 434 -20.58 16.17 -0.74
N LEU A 435 -19.94 16.72 -1.75
CA LEU A 435 -19.19 17.97 -1.64
C LEU A 435 -20.11 19.13 -1.23
N ALA A 436 -21.31 19.22 -1.78
CA ALA A 436 -22.29 20.22 -1.40
C ALA A 436 -22.66 20.11 0.10
N GLU A 437 -22.91 18.89 0.61
CA GLU A 437 -23.19 18.64 2.01
C GLU A 437 -22.00 18.99 2.93
N VAL A 438 -20.77 18.66 2.51
CA VAL A 438 -19.55 19.01 3.25
C VAL A 438 -19.38 20.53 3.34
N LYS A 439 -19.61 21.26 2.25
CA LYS A 439 -19.57 22.74 2.21
C LYS A 439 -20.64 23.35 3.13
N LYS A 440 -21.85 22.79 3.13
CA LYS A 440 -22.92 23.24 4.03
C LYS A 440 -22.51 23.05 5.50
N SER A 441 -21.91 21.91 5.82
CA SER A 441 -21.38 21.63 7.16
C SER A 441 -20.26 22.60 7.56
N ALA A 442 -19.35 22.95 6.63
CA ALA A 442 -18.26 23.91 6.88
C ALA A 442 -18.79 25.32 7.21
N ASN A 443 -19.86 25.77 6.55
CA ASN A 443 -20.49 27.06 6.81
C ASN A 443 -21.14 27.16 8.20
N GLN A 444 -21.42 26.03 8.84
CA GLN A 444 -22.00 25.93 10.16
C GLN A 444 -20.95 25.68 11.27
N ASN A 445 -19.70 25.51 10.91
CA ASN A 445 -18.62 25.13 11.83
C ASN A 445 -17.62 26.30 11.98
N SER A 446 -17.23 26.59 13.23
CA SER A 446 -16.27 27.66 13.54
C SER A 446 -14.79 27.22 13.46
N THR A 447 -14.51 25.92 13.38
CA THR A 447 -13.13 25.41 13.46
C THR A 447 -12.45 25.22 12.09
N PHE A 448 -13.24 25.03 11.02
CA PHE A 448 -12.71 24.93 9.67
C PHE A 448 -13.59 25.63 8.64
N SER A 449 -12.99 26.04 7.53
CA SER A 449 -13.70 26.66 6.41
C SER A 449 -13.23 26.06 5.09
N ILE A 450 -14.04 26.22 4.04
CA ILE A 450 -13.69 25.74 2.69
C ILE A 450 -13.66 26.95 1.76
N ILE A 451 -12.58 27.08 0.98
CA ILE A 451 -12.51 27.99 -0.16
C ILE A 451 -12.77 27.19 -1.44
N ASP A 452 -13.79 27.62 -2.17
CA ASP A 452 -14.07 27.12 -3.51
C ASP A 452 -13.14 27.77 -4.53
N ILE A 453 -12.54 26.95 -5.36
CA ILE A 453 -11.75 27.35 -6.52
C ILE A 453 -12.51 26.92 -7.78
N ASP A 454 -12.72 27.87 -8.68
CA ASP A 454 -13.35 27.56 -9.98
C ASP A 454 -12.54 26.47 -10.69
N PRO A 455 -13.14 25.35 -11.11
CA PRO A 455 -12.43 24.29 -11.85
C PRO A 455 -11.71 24.77 -13.12
N LYS A 456 -12.10 25.92 -13.66
CA LYS A 456 -11.48 26.55 -14.84
C LYS A 456 -10.36 27.52 -14.51
N MET A 457 -10.13 27.81 -13.22
CA MET A 457 -9.08 28.74 -12.78
C MET A 457 -7.69 28.18 -13.14
N SER A 458 -6.84 29.05 -13.68
CA SER A 458 -5.47 28.66 -14.02
C SER A 458 -4.58 28.48 -12.79
N ALA A 459 -3.51 27.70 -12.92
CA ALA A 459 -2.60 27.41 -11.80
C ALA A 459 -1.98 28.67 -11.19
N GLU A 460 -1.67 29.67 -12.03
CA GLU A 460 -1.08 30.96 -11.62
C GLU A 460 -2.01 31.74 -10.69
N GLN A 461 -3.32 31.58 -10.84
CA GLN A 461 -4.33 32.31 -10.08
C GLN A 461 -4.71 31.63 -8.76
N ILE A 462 -4.46 30.29 -8.61
CA ILE A 462 -4.96 29.51 -7.47
C ILE A 462 -4.38 30.02 -6.14
N LEU A 463 -3.05 30.04 -5.99
CA LEU A 463 -2.44 30.47 -4.73
C LEU A 463 -2.72 31.94 -4.43
N PRO A 464 -2.61 32.87 -5.38
CA PRO A 464 -3.01 34.28 -5.15
C PRO A 464 -4.48 34.42 -4.70
N THR A 465 -5.42 33.70 -5.33
CA THR A 465 -6.85 33.75 -4.94
C THR A 465 -7.07 33.32 -3.49
N ILE A 466 -6.26 32.37 -2.99
CA ILE A 466 -6.32 31.90 -1.62
C ILE A 466 -5.65 32.92 -0.69
N THR A 467 -4.42 33.34 -0.99
CA THR A 467 -3.58 34.15 -0.09
C THR A 467 -4.01 35.59 0.03
N ASP A 468 -4.57 36.17 -1.04
CA ASP A 468 -5.09 37.53 -1.05
C ASP A 468 -6.21 37.77 -0.02
N ARG A 469 -6.93 36.71 0.35
CA ARG A 469 -7.95 36.75 1.43
C ARG A 469 -7.35 36.97 2.81
N TYR A 470 -6.04 36.73 2.95
CA TYR A 470 -5.32 36.75 4.22
C TYR A 470 -4.14 37.75 4.22
N LYS A 471 -4.18 38.77 3.34
CA LYS A 471 -3.19 39.85 3.36
C LYS A 471 -3.08 40.46 4.76
N GLY A 472 -1.87 40.72 5.22
CA GLY A 472 -1.57 41.15 6.56
C GLY A 472 -1.31 40.01 7.56
N LYS A 473 -1.45 38.76 7.14
CA LYS A 473 -1.13 37.57 7.94
C LYS A 473 -0.15 36.65 7.21
N ALA A 474 0.69 35.95 7.98
CA ALA A 474 1.47 34.86 7.43
C ALA A 474 0.57 33.64 7.16
N VAL A 475 0.83 32.93 6.06
CA VAL A 475 0.05 31.76 5.65
C VAL A 475 0.97 30.54 5.49
N LEU A 476 0.62 29.43 6.12
CA LEU A 476 1.20 28.12 5.82
C LEU A 476 0.24 27.35 4.91
N ILE A 477 0.71 27.02 3.70
CA ILE A 477 -0.02 26.15 2.78
C ILE A 477 0.60 24.77 2.83
N ASP A 478 -0.23 23.75 3.08
CA ASP A 478 0.14 22.31 3.12
C ASP A 478 -0.63 21.57 2.00
N LEU A 479 0.10 21.09 1.00
CA LEU A 479 -0.47 20.23 -0.03
C LEU A 479 -0.47 18.79 0.46
N TRP A 480 -1.65 18.19 0.51
CA TRP A 480 -1.84 16.86 1.07
C TRP A 480 -2.94 16.08 0.36
N ASN A 481 -3.08 14.79 0.67
CA ASN A 481 -4.22 13.99 0.27
C ASN A 481 -4.58 12.96 1.37
N THR A 482 -5.81 12.48 1.39
CA THR A 482 -6.33 11.57 2.43
C THR A 482 -5.55 10.24 2.53
N TRP A 483 -4.94 9.80 1.44
CA TRP A 483 -4.12 8.60 1.31
C TRP A 483 -2.63 8.84 1.63
N CYS A 484 -2.21 10.11 1.79
CA CYS A 484 -0.82 10.48 2.04
C CYS A 484 -0.46 10.30 3.52
N MET A 485 0.09 9.15 3.90
CA MET A 485 0.51 8.87 5.28
C MET A 485 1.56 9.86 5.79
N PRO A 486 2.63 10.21 5.04
CA PRO A 486 3.60 11.21 5.48
C PRO A 486 2.98 12.58 5.77
N CYS A 487 1.97 13.00 4.96
CA CYS A 487 1.26 14.26 5.18
C CYS A 487 0.50 14.24 6.52
N ARG A 488 -0.19 13.14 6.81
CA ARG A 488 -0.97 12.98 8.05
C ARG A 488 -0.06 12.96 9.29
N ALA A 489 1.09 12.28 9.21
CA ALA A 489 2.08 12.29 10.27
C ALA A 489 2.65 13.70 10.50
N ALA A 490 2.96 14.44 9.45
CA ALA A 490 3.42 15.82 9.53
C ALA A 490 2.37 16.75 10.15
N MET A 491 1.10 16.64 9.76
CA MET A 491 -0.01 17.40 10.38
C MET A 491 -0.11 17.16 11.88
N SER A 492 0.07 15.91 12.32
CA SER A 492 0.09 15.56 13.75
C SER A 492 1.26 16.23 14.48
N ALA A 493 2.44 16.26 13.85
CA ALA A 493 3.63 16.92 14.40
C ALA A 493 3.48 18.45 14.44
N ILE A 494 2.79 19.06 13.46
CA ILE A 494 2.56 20.50 13.38
C ILE A 494 1.49 20.98 14.38
N ARG A 495 0.61 20.11 14.88
CA ARG A 495 -0.50 20.49 15.76
C ARG A 495 -0.08 21.37 16.97
N PRO A 496 0.97 21.04 17.75
CA PRO A 496 1.41 21.89 18.85
C PRO A 496 1.92 23.28 18.39
N LEU A 497 2.56 23.35 17.21
CA LEU A 497 3.01 24.61 16.63
C LEU A 497 1.82 25.51 16.27
N LYS A 498 0.76 24.91 15.72
CA LYS A 498 -0.46 25.61 15.37
C LYS A 498 -1.17 26.22 16.57
N GLU A 499 -1.16 25.53 17.71
CA GLU A 499 -1.70 26.04 18.98
C GLU A 499 -0.88 27.22 19.53
N GLN A 500 0.43 27.28 19.25
CA GLN A 500 1.33 28.36 19.65
C GLN A 500 1.28 29.57 18.70
N MET A 501 1.02 29.35 17.41
CA MET A 501 1.08 30.38 16.37
C MET A 501 -0.32 30.65 15.79
N THR A 502 -1.20 31.20 16.62
CA THR A 502 -2.61 31.47 16.28
C THR A 502 -2.82 32.59 15.26
N ASP A 503 -1.84 33.46 15.07
CA ASP A 503 -1.87 34.54 14.07
C ASP A 503 -1.51 34.06 12.65
N VAL A 504 -1.07 32.83 12.49
CA VAL A 504 -0.79 32.20 11.21
C VAL A 504 -2.07 31.57 10.66
N VAL A 505 -2.33 31.76 9.38
CA VAL A 505 -3.40 31.06 8.67
C VAL A 505 -2.88 29.75 8.11
N TYR A 506 -3.56 28.65 8.46
CA TYR A 506 -3.22 27.30 7.98
C TYR A 506 -4.17 26.90 6.87
N VAL A 507 -3.64 26.71 5.66
CA VAL A 507 -4.38 26.32 4.46
C VAL A 507 -3.96 24.90 4.05
N TYR A 508 -4.94 24.05 3.84
CA TYR A 508 -4.75 22.64 3.45
C TYR A 508 -5.34 22.43 2.06
N ILE A 509 -4.50 22.13 1.08
CA ILE A 509 -4.91 21.92 -0.31
C ILE A 509 -4.84 20.43 -0.62
N ALA A 510 -5.98 19.84 -0.96
CA ALA A 510 -6.09 18.46 -1.47
C ALA A 510 -6.59 18.48 -2.92
N ASP A 511 -6.40 17.37 -3.64
CA ASP A 511 -6.92 17.21 -4.99
C ASP A 511 -8.03 16.13 -5.08
N ALA A 512 -8.57 15.97 -6.28
CA ALA A 512 -9.65 15.01 -6.57
C ALA A 512 -9.23 13.54 -6.40
N SER A 513 -7.96 13.21 -6.19
CA SER A 513 -7.52 11.86 -5.85
C SER A 513 -7.91 11.45 -4.42
N SER A 514 -8.22 12.43 -3.55
CA SER A 514 -8.86 12.19 -2.25
C SER A 514 -10.34 11.91 -2.47
N PRO A 515 -10.90 10.74 -2.10
CA PRO A 515 -12.34 10.51 -2.14
C PRO A 515 -13.07 11.59 -1.32
N VAL A 516 -14.08 12.22 -1.90
CA VAL A 516 -14.71 13.43 -1.31
C VAL A 516 -15.34 13.16 0.06
N GLY A 517 -15.98 12.00 0.25
CA GLY A 517 -16.54 11.59 1.55
C GLY A 517 -15.46 11.48 2.62
N LYS A 518 -14.37 10.76 2.32
CA LYS A 518 -13.24 10.62 3.24
C LYS A 518 -12.55 11.95 3.51
N TRP A 519 -12.38 12.79 2.48
CA TRP A 519 -11.85 14.13 2.66
C TRP A 519 -12.76 14.97 3.57
N GLY A 520 -14.07 14.95 3.32
CA GLY A 520 -15.06 15.68 4.12
C GLY A 520 -15.11 15.23 5.59
N GLU A 521 -14.91 13.94 5.87
CA GLU A 521 -14.79 13.43 7.23
C GLU A 521 -13.50 13.90 7.92
N MET A 522 -12.37 13.81 7.21
CA MET A 522 -11.07 14.13 7.80
C MET A 522 -10.91 15.62 8.08
N ILE A 523 -11.40 16.52 7.23
CA ILE A 523 -11.27 17.97 7.44
C ILE A 523 -12.02 18.48 8.67
N LYS A 524 -13.07 17.79 9.11
CA LYS A 524 -13.79 18.12 10.36
C LYS A 524 -12.89 18.07 11.60
N ALA A 525 -11.84 17.25 11.57
CA ALA A 525 -10.86 17.12 12.65
C ALA A 525 -9.59 17.98 12.42
N ILE A 526 -9.51 18.72 11.32
CA ILE A 526 -8.35 19.55 10.96
C ILE A 526 -8.81 21.00 10.90
N SER A 527 -8.59 21.76 11.98
CA SER A 527 -8.93 23.19 12.01
C SER A 527 -8.15 23.97 10.94
N GLY A 528 -8.76 24.96 10.30
CA GLY A 528 -8.14 25.82 9.31
C GLY A 528 -8.93 25.93 8.01
N VAL A 529 -8.26 26.33 6.96
CA VAL A 529 -8.85 26.59 5.65
C VAL A 529 -8.58 25.40 4.73
N HIS A 530 -9.61 24.85 4.12
CA HIS A 530 -9.50 23.72 3.21
C HIS A 530 -9.82 24.13 1.77
N VAL A 531 -9.04 23.61 0.86
CA VAL A 531 -9.22 23.79 -0.58
C VAL A 531 -9.18 22.43 -1.24
N ARG A 532 -10.08 22.20 -2.19
CA ARG A 532 -10.08 20.99 -2.99
C ARG A 532 -9.98 21.35 -4.47
N LEU A 533 -8.86 20.97 -5.08
CA LEU A 533 -8.58 21.22 -6.50
C LEU A 533 -9.06 20.04 -7.37
N THR A 534 -9.26 20.30 -8.65
CA THR A 534 -9.31 19.23 -9.64
C THR A 534 -7.94 18.60 -9.79
N LYS A 535 -7.86 17.43 -10.39
CA LYS A 535 -6.56 16.78 -10.62
C LYS A 535 -5.71 17.57 -11.61
N GLU A 536 -6.34 18.18 -12.60
CA GLU A 536 -5.68 19.03 -13.58
C GLU A 536 -5.06 20.27 -12.95
N GLN A 537 -5.80 20.93 -12.06
CA GLN A 537 -5.29 22.10 -11.32
C GLN A 537 -4.11 21.72 -10.43
N ALA A 538 -4.19 20.57 -9.75
CA ALA A 538 -3.08 20.11 -8.90
C ALA A 538 -1.83 19.76 -9.72
N ASP A 539 -2.00 19.11 -10.88
CA ASP A 539 -0.89 18.77 -11.78
C ASP A 539 -0.25 20.05 -12.37
N ALA A 540 -1.07 21.01 -12.82
CA ALA A 540 -0.60 22.29 -13.32
C ALA A 540 0.11 23.12 -12.22
N LEU A 541 -0.39 23.06 -10.98
CA LEU A 541 0.25 23.71 -9.83
C LEU A 541 1.61 23.09 -9.53
N ALA A 542 1.72 21.76 -9.62
CA ALA A 542 2.97 21.03 -9.43
C ALA A 542 4.02 21.39 -10.50
N GLU A 543 3.59 21.53 -11.75
CA GLU A 543 4.44 21.96 -12.86
C GLU A 543 4.92 23.41 -12.67
N LEU A 544 4.00 24.33 -12.35
CA LEU A 544 4.28 25.75 -12.16
C LEU A 544 5.31 25.98 -11.04
N TYR A 545 5.10 25.35 -9.89
CA TYR A 545 5.95 25.51 -8.70
C TYR A 545 7.05 24.45 -8.59
N LYS A 546 7.21 23.57 -9.60
CA LYS A 546 8.29 22.57 -9.73
C LYS A 546 8.44 21.66 -8.52
N PHE A 547 7.32 21.14 -8.01
CA PHE A 547 7.34 20.12 -6.97
C PHE A 547 6.88 18.76 -7.53
N SER A 548 7.42 17.67 -6.98
CA SER A 548 7.22 16.31 -7.51
C SER A 548 6.41 15.38 -6.60
N GLY A 549 5.91 15.90 -5.47
CA GLY A 549 5.17 15.06 -4.52
C GLY A 549 4.59 15.82 -3.34
N ILE A 550 3.90 15.12 -2.48
CA ILE A 550 3.32 15.61 -1.23
C ILE A 550 3.85 14.82 -0.02
N PRO A 551 3.93 15.45 1.17
CA PRO A 551 3.55 16.83 1.45
C PRO A 551 4.46 17.86 0.77
N THR A 552 3.90 19.00 0.36
CA THR A 552 4.65 20.17 -0.08
C THR A 552 4.13 21.39 0.67
N TYR A 553 5.05 22.18 1.19
CA TYR A 553 4.75 23.35 2.01
C TYR A 553 5.14 24.64 1.30
N PHE A 554 4.26 25.64 1.42
CA PHE A 554 4.61 27.03 1.10
C PHE A 554 4.39 27.89 2.34
N VAL A 555 5.31 28.81 2.59
CA VAL A 555 5.11 29.90 3.56
C VAL A 555 4.96 31.19 2.78
N VAL A 556 3.90 31.91 3.08
CA VAL A 556 3.55 33.18 2.44
C VAL A 556 3.58 34.26 3.50
N ASN A 557 4.23 35.38 3.22
CA ASN A 557 4.34 36.51 4.13
C ASN A 557 3.09 37.44 4.10
N LYS A 558 3.08 38.47 4.92
CA LYS A 558 1.97 39.42 5.05
C LYS A 558 1.61 40.17 3.76
N GLU A 559 2.58 40.32 2.85
CA GLU A 559 2.40 40.95 1.54
C GLU A 559 1.82 39.97 0.49
N GLY A 560 1.64 38.68 0.84
CA GLY A 560 1.16 37.65 -0.08
C GLY A 560 2.26 37.00 -0.93
N LYS A 561 3.55 37.25 -0.61
CA LYS A 561 4.69 36.67 -1.34
C LYS A 561 5.09 35.32 -0.72
N ILE A 562 5.31 34.31 -1.57
CA ILE A 562 5.89 33.04 -1.16
C ILE A 562 7.35 33.28 -0.78
N THR A 563 7.70 33.05 0.48
CA THR A 563 9.06 33.22 1.04
C THR A 563 9.78 31.89 1.24
N TYR A 564 9.02 30.77 1.29
CA TYR A 564 9.60 29.43 1.46
C TYR A 564 8.75 28.39 0.72
N GLN A 565 9.44 27.42 0.13
CA GLN A 565 8.83 26.26 -0.48
C GLN A 565 9.66 25.01 -0.17
N LYS A 566 9.01 23.89 0.19
CA LYS A 566 9.69 22.62 0.43
C LYS A 566 8.77 21.43 0.15
N THR A 567 9.22 20.53 -0.70
CA THR A 567 8.67 19.17 -0.82
C THR A 567 9.28 18.28 0.26
N SER A 568 8.47 17.48 0.89
CA SER A 568 8.71 16.71 2.12
C SER A 568 8.67 17.57 3.39
N PHE A 569 8.31 16.94 4.51
CA PHE A 569 8.19 17.63 5.79
C PHE A 569 9.58 18.11 6.29
N PRO A 570 9.79 19.41 6.48
CA PRO A 570 11.09 19.95 6.86
C PRO A 570 11.39 19.87 8.37
N GLY A 571 10.43 19.38 9.16
CA GLY A 571 10.47 19.43 10.63
C GLY A 571 9.78 20.66 11.21
N VAL A 572 9.29 20.55 12.45
CA VAL A 572 8.51 21.58 13.14
C VAL A 572 9.34 22.86 13.35
N GLU A 573 10.58 22.73 13.81
CA GLU A 573 11.46 23.85 14.10
C GLU A 573 11.75 24.69 12.85
N LYS A 574 11.98 24.01 11.71
CA LYS A 574 12.22 24.74 10.45
C LYS A 574 10.97 25.47 9.96
N LEU A 575 9.79 24.86 10.07
CA LEU A 575 8.55 25.56 9.76
C LEU A 575 8.30 26.74 10.68
N LYS A 576 8.56 26.60 11.97
CA LYS A 576 8.44 27.69 12.96
C LYS A 576 9.34 28.86 12.60
N GLU A 577 10.60 28.61 12.29
CA GLU A 577 11.58 29.62 11.84
C GLU A 577 11.04 30.41 10.62
N GLN A 578 10.57 29.68 9.60
CA GLN A 578 10.07 30.31 8.36
C GLN A 578 8.79 31.12 8.59
N LEU A 579 7.90 30.62 9.44
CA LEU A 579 6.67 31.34 9.79
C LEU A 579 6.97 32.61 10.61
N MET A 580 7.88 32.54 11.57
CA MET A 580 8.30 33.72 12.34
C MET A 580 8.91 34.79 11.43
N SER A 581 9.73 34.40 10.44
CA SER A 581 10.26 35.31 9.43
C SER A 581 9.16 35.93 8.54
N ALA A 582 8.13 35.14 8.19
CA ALA A 582 7.01 35.60 7.36
C ALA A 582 6.02 36.53 8.11
N MET A 583 6.07 36.54 9.44
CA MET A 583 5.26 37.39 10.31
C MET A 583 5.88 38.76 10.56
N GLN A 584 7.16 38.94 10.25
CA GLN A 584 7.85 40.26 10.32
C GLN A 584 7.45 41.17 9.16
#